data_5e60f2bc5fde1ad5b5d58f80fffc7e2d
#
_entry.id   5e60f2bc5fde1ad5b5d58f80fffc7e2d
#
_cell.length_a   1.000
_cell.length_b   1.000
_cell.length_c   1.000
_cell.angle_alpha   90.00
_cell.angle_beta   90.00
_cell.angle_gamma   90.00
#
_symmetry.space_group_name_H-M   'P 1'
#
loop_
_entity.id
_entity.type
_entity.pdbx_description
1 polymer ?
#
loop_
_entity_poly.entity_id
_entity_poly.type
_entity_poly.pdbx_seq_one_letter_code
_entity_poly.pdbx_strand_id
1 'polypeptide(L)'
;MEDKTNTAWKILGFYLLIILFVLIAGSTSAQVVVTHYNAGWNNVNDVKWLKKLEDCDITKVDIVKKPKQQKKHKIVVVPTIIIFKDGEEVKRFQADISFSIKATREELQDVINEQLMSDF
;
A
#
# COMPACT_ATOMS: atom_id res chain seq x y z
N MET A 1 -9.45 22.95 47.91
CA MET A 1 -8.42 23.70 47.17
C MET A 1 -7.39 22.83 46.47
N GLU A 2 -7.13 21.67 47.02
CA GLU A 2 -6.16 20.72 46.43
C GLU A 2 -6.63 20.18 45.07
N ASP A 3 -7.95 20.09 44.88
CA ASP A 3 -8.54 19.51 43.67
C ASP A 3 -8.30 20.34 42.42
N LYS A 4 -8.15 21.66 42.52
CA LYS A 4 -7.91 22.53 41.36
C LYS A 4 -6.50 22.31 40.76
N THR A 5 -5.49 22.08 41.59
CA THR A 5 -4.15 21.81 41.16
C THR A 5 -4.05 20.46 40.44
N ASN A 6 -4.69 19.43 41.00
CA ASN A 6 -4.70 18.08 40.44
C ASN A 6 -5.40 18.05 39.08
N THR A 7 -6.53 18.79 38.96
CA THR A 7 -7.28 18.86 37.69
C THR A 7 -6.46 19.53 36.59
N ALA A 8 -5.76 20.61 36.90
CA ALA A 8 -4.91 21.30 35.93
C ALA A 8 -3.79 20.40 35.40
N TRP A 9 -3.14 19.65 36.26
CA TRP A 9 -2.08 18.70 35.87
C TRP A 9 -2.63 17.57 35.00
N LYS A 10 -3.80 17.04 35.30
CA LYS A 10 -4.44 15.99 34.50
C LYS A 10 -4.80 16.48 33.11
N ILE A 11 -5.32 17.69 32.98
CA ILE A 11 -5.66 18.30 31.69
C ILE A 11 -4.39 18.54 30.89
N LEU A 12 -3.34 19.06 31.49
CA LEU A 12 -2.07 19.30 30.82
C LEU A 12 -1.46 17.99 30.28
N GLY A 13 -1.49 16.93 31.08
CA GLY A 13 -1.02 15.61 30.65
C GLY A 13 -1.79 15.05 29.47
N PHE A 14 -3.11 15.26 29.44
CA PHE A 14 -3.97 14.83 28.34
C PHE A 14 -3.61 15.55 27.02
N TYR A 15 -3.43 16.86 27.06
CA TYR A 15 -3.00 17.63 25.89
C TYR A 15 -1.62 17.22 25.38
N LEU A 16 -0.68 16.94 26.26
CA LEU A 16 0.64 16.46 25.88
C LEU A 16 0.57 15.13 25.13
N LEU A 17 -0.30 14.20 25.55
CA LEU A 17 -0.50 12.94 24.87
C LEU A 17 -1.09 13.12 23.48
N ILE A 18 -2.06 14.04 23.31
CA ILE A 18 -2.66 14.33 22.01
C ILE A 18 -1.62 14.93 21.06
N ILE A 19 -0.79 15.87 21.52
CA ILE A 19 0.26 16.50 20.71
C ILE A 19 1.28 15.45 20.27
N LEU A 20 1.69 14.56 21.18
CA LEU A 20 2.63 13.48 20.84
C LEU A 20 2.04 12.54 19.77
N PHE A 21 0.77 12.17 19.90
CA PHE A 21 0.08 11.31 18.92
C PHE A 21 0.03 11.97 17.52
N VAL A 22 -0.28 13.26 17.46
CA VAL A 22 -0.32 14.02 16.19
C VAL A 22 1.06 14.10 15.56
N LEU A 23 2.10 14.30 16.35
CA LEU A 23 3.48 14.32 15.85
C LEU A 23 3.91 12.99 15.26
N ILE A 24 3.56 11.87 15.89
CA ILE A 24 3.83 10.53 15.37
C ILE A 24 3.09 10.31 14.06
N ALA A 25 1.80 10.65 14.00
CA ALA A 25 0.99 10.52 12.79
C ALA A 25 1.51 11.40 11.65
N GLY A 26 2.00 12.61 11.96
CA GLY A 26 2.55 13.52 10.96
C GLY A 26 3.94 13.16 10.44
N SER A 27 4.63 12.19 11.07
CA SER A 27 5.95 11.77 10.65
C SER A 27 5.94 10.55 9.72
N THR A 28 4.77 10.01 9.37
CA THR A 28 4.69 8.89 8.42
C THR A 28 5.10 9.36 7.04
N SER A 29 6.12 8.71 6.46
CA SER A 29 6.55 8.96 5.08
C SER A 29 5.48 8.43 4.10
N ALA A 30 5.46 8.98 2.88
CA ALA A 30 4.63 8.49 1.80
C ALA A 30 4.91 7.00 1.55
N GLN A 31 3.85 6.20 1.44
CA GLN A 31 3.97 4.76 1.30
C GLN A 31 3.58 4.32 -0.09
N VAL A 32 4.49 3.58 -0.74
CA VAL A 32 4.21 2.91 -2.01
C VAL A 32 3.96 1.44 -1.73
N VAL A 33 2.82 0.94 -2.17
CA VAL A 33 2.43 -0.48 -2.03
C VAL A 33 2.19 -1.06 -3.41
N VAL A 34 2.82 -2.18 -3.69
CA VAL A 34 2.62 -2.94 -4.93
C VAL A 34 1.80 -4.17 -4.57
N THR A 35 0.58 -4.27 -5.11
CA THR A 35 -0.31 -5.39 -4.83
C THR A 35 -0.45 -6.29 -6.06
N HIS A 36 -0.20 -7.56 -5.86
CA HIS A 36 -0.30 -8.60 -6.88
C HIS A 36 -1.61 -9.36 -6.67
N TYR A 37 -2.53 -9.21 -7.61
CA TYR A 37 -3.82 -9.92 -7.61
C TYR A 37 -3.74 -11.08 -8.57
N ASN A 38 -3.96 -12.28 -8.08
CA ASN A 38 -3.99 -13.48 -8.91
C ASN A 38 -5.02 -14.46 -8.34
N ALA A 39 -5.24 -15.56 -9.02
CA ALA A 39 -6.09 -16.66 -8.56
C ALA A 39 -5.22 -17.90 -8.36
N GLY A 40 -5.59 -18.74 -7.39
CA GLY A 40 -4.83 -19.95 -7.10
C GLY A 40 -4.67 -20.87 -8.32
N TRP A 41 -5.70 -20.97 -9.18
CA TRP A 41 -5.63 -21.77 -10.41
C TRP A 41 -4.62 -21.23 -11.43
N ASN A 42 -4.16 -19.99 -11.28
CA ASN A 42 -3.18 -19.36 -12.16
C ASN A 42 -1.84 -19.11 -11.48
N ASN A 43 -1.54 -19.80 -10.40
CA ASN A 43 -0.34 -19.54 -9.60
C ASN A 43 0.98 -19.78 -10.33
N VAL A 44 0.97 -20.59 -11.39
CA VAL A 44 2.16 -20.80 -12.23
C VAL A 44 2.61 -19.49 -12.91
N ASN A 45 1.70 -18.55 -13.07
CA ASN A 45 1.96 -17.24 -13.67
C ASN A 45 2.13 -16.13 -12.62
N ASP A 46 2.33 -16.48 -11.35
CA ASP A 46 2.69 -15.52 -10.32
C ASP A 46 3.95 -14.75 -10.72
N VAL A 47 3.93 -13.45 -10.49
CA VAL A 47 5.07 -12.60 -10.79
C VAL A 47 6.11 -12.75 -9.70
N LYS A 48 7.14 -13.55 -9.98
CA LYS A 48 8.11 -13.99 -8.97
C LYS A 48 9.16 -12.94 -8.62
N TRP A 49 9.41 -12.00 -9.51
CA TRP A 49 10.42 -10.97 -9.28
C TRP A 49 9.92 -9.77 -8.46
N LEU A 50 8.65 -9.75 -8.04
CA LEU A 50 8.11 -8.66 -7.22
C LEU A 50 8.93 -8.42 -5.95
N LYS A 51 9.40 -9.49 -5.32
CA LYS A 51 10.22 -9.40 -4.10
C LYS A 51 11.54 -8.67 -4.30
N LYS A 52 11.97 -8.45 -5.56
CA LYS A 52 13.19 -7.73 -5.90
C LYS A 52 12.95 -6.23 -6.08
N LEU A 53 11.69 -5.76 -6.01
CA LEU A 53 11.39 -4.34 -6.05
C LEU A 53 11.86 -3.68 -4.77
N GLU A 54 12.36 -2.46 -4.90
CA GLU A 54 12.91 -1.68 -3.79
C GLU A 54 12.00 -0.49 -3.46
N ASP A 55 12.09 -0.04 -2.20
CA ASP A 55 11.42 1.16 -1.70
C ASP A 55 9.89 1.09 -1.79
N CYS A 56 9.34 -0.11 -1.62
CA CYS A 56 7.91 -0.34 -1.61
C CYS A 56 7.56 -1.55 -0.74
N ASP A 57 6.30 -1.66 -0.37
CA ASP A 57 5.76 -2.85 0.28
C ASP A 57 5.07 -3.72 -0.77
N ILE A 58 5.16 -5.03 -0.62
CA ILE A 58 4.57 -5.99 -1.55
C ILE A 58 3.43 -6.71 -0.82
N THR A 59 2.25 -6.72 -1.46
CA THR A 59 1.07 -7.44 -0.97
C THR A 59 0.59 -8.40 -2.05
N LYS A 60 0.18 -9.59 -1.66
CA LYS A 60 -0.41 -10.58 -2.56
C LYS A 60 -1.85 -10.85 -2.15
N VAL A 61 -2.76 -10.88 -3.13
CA VAL A 61 -4.17 -11.13 -2.93
C VAL A 61 -4.63 -12.23 -3.88
N ASP A 62 -5.23 -13.28 -3.34
CA ASP A 62 -5.95 -14.29 -4.12
C ASP A 62 -7.41 -13.82 -4.25
N ILE A 63 -7.82 -13.45 -5.45
CA ILE A 63 -9.15 -12.89 -5.71
C ILE A 63 -10.28 -13.90 -5.50
N VAL A 64 -9.99 -15.20 -5.58
CA VAL A 64 -10.98 -16.24 -5.31
C VAL A 64 -11.28 -16.30 -3.81
N LYS A 65 -10.25 -16.17 -2.98
CA LYS A 65 -10.39 -16.12 -1.51
C LYS A 65 -10.90 -14.78 -1.01
N LYS A 66 -10.65 -13.70 -1.76
CA LYS A 66 -11.03 -12.33 -1.37
C LYS A 66 -11.82 -11.64 -2.48
N PRO A 67 -13.05 -12.12 -2.76
CA PRO A 67 -13.86 -11.56 -3.84
C PRO A 67 -14.25 -10.10 -3.66
N LYS A 68 -14.29 -9.60 -2.41
CA LYS A 68 -14.54 -8.18 -2.13
C LYS A 68 -13.39 -7.30 -2.64
N GLN A 69 -12.15 -7.77 -2.56
CA GLN A 69 -10.99 -7.06 -3.09
C GLN A 69 -11.03 -7.02 -4.62
N GLN A 70 -11.45 -8.09 -5.25
CA GLN A 70 -11.64 -8.15 -6.69
C GLN A 70 -12.62 -7.07 -7.16
N LYS A 71 -13.78 -6.95 -6.50
CA LYS A 71 -14.82 -5.98 -6.84
C LYS A 71 -14.33 -4.55 -6.56
N LYS A 72 -13.75 -4.32 -5.40
CA LYS A 72 -13.28 -3.00 -4.98
C LYS A 72 -12.30 -2.40 -5.97
N HIS A 73 -11.36 -3.21 -6.45
CA HIS A 73 -10.30 -2.75 -7.35
C HIS A 73 -10.56 -3.09 -8.82
N LYS A 74 -11.74 -3.62 -9.13
CA LYS A 74 -12.18 -3.95 -10.51
C LYS A 74 -11.14 -4.82 -11.22
N ILE A 75 -10.76 -5.93 -10.59
CA ILE A 75 -9.81 -6.88 -11.17
C ILE A 75 -10.58 -7.75 -12.16
N VAL A 76 -10.30 -7.59 -13.46
CA VAL A 76 -11.00 -8.29 -14.54
C VAL A 76 -10.14 -9.36 -15.21
N VAL A 77 -8.82 -9.28 -15.07
CA VAL A 77 -7.87 -10.27 -15.58
C VAL A 77 -6.86 -10.59 -14.49
N VAL A 78 -6.26 -11.77 -14.56
CA VAL A 78 -5.22 -12.17 -13.61
C VAL A 78 -3.99 -12.71 -14.36
N PRO A 79 -2.79 -12.44 -13.84
CA PRO A 79 -2.54 -11.53 -12.72
C PRO A 79 -2.73 -10.06 -13.10
N THR A 80 -3.03 -9.24 -12.11
CA THR A 80 -3.02 -7.78 -12.21
C THR A 80 -2.14 -7.25 -11.09
N ILE A 81 -1.26 -6.32 -11.41
CA ILE A 81 -0.44 -5.64 -10.41
C ILE A 81 -0.88 -4.19 -10.36
N ILE A 82 -1.18 -3.70 -9.17
CA ILE A 82 -1.52 -2.30 -8.96
C ILE A 82 -0.49 -1.67 -8.03
N ILE A 83 0.03 -0.52 -8.43
CA ILE A 83 0.90 0.30 -7.60
C ILE A 83 0.03 1.38 -6.97
N PHE A 84 0.03 1.42 -5.64
CA PHE A 84 -0.67 2.42 -4.84
C PHE A 84 0.33 3.35 -4.20
N LYS A 85 -0.02 4.62 -4.13
CA LYS A 85 0.69 5.60 -3.30
C LYS A 85 -0.30 6.21 -2.33
N ASP A 86 -0.01 6.08 -1.04
CA ASP A 86 -0.87 6.58 0.04
C ASP A 86 -2.32 6.11 -0.11
N GLY A 87 -2.50 4.86 -0.55
CA GLY A 87 -3.80 4.23 -0.69
C GLY A 87 -4.50 4.49 -2.02
N GLU A 88 -3.94 5.31 -2.90
CA GLU A 88 -4.52 5.61 -4.20
C GLU A 88 -3.80 4.89 -5.34
N GLU A 89 -4.56 4.35 -6.28
CA GLU A 89 -4.01 3.68 -7.46
C GLU A 89 -3.30 4.70 -8.35
N VAL A 90 -2.02 4.44 -8.66
CA VAL A 90 -1.24 5.31 -9.56
C VAL A 90 -0.93 4.63 -10.89
N LYS A 91 -0.79 3.30 -10.91
CA LYS A 91 -0.52 2.56 -12.13
C LYS A 91 -0.98 1.11 -11.99
N ARG A 92 -1.47 0.55 -13.10
CA ARG A 92 -1.96 -0.82 -13.15
C ARG A 92 -1.31 -1.54 -14.32
N PHE A 93 -0.85 -2.77 -14.07
CA PHE A 93 -0.31 -3.67 -15.09
C PHE A 93 -1.18 -4.91 -15.14
N GLN A 94 -1.73 -5.21 -16.30
CA GLN A 94 -2.68 -6.30 -16.47
C GLN A 94 -2.10 -7.38 -17.39
N ALA A 95 -2.46 -8.63 -17.11
CA ALA A 95 -2.10 -9.74 -17.95
C ALA A 95 -2.77 -9.64 -19.33
N ASP A 96 -2.15 -10.27 -20.30
CA ASP A 96 -2.72 -10.47 -21.62
C ASP A 96 -3.57 -11.76 -21.66
N ILE A 97 -3.96 -12.20 -22.84
CA ILE A 97 -4.77 -13.41 -23.04
C ILE A 97 -4.06 -14.69 -22.60
N SER A 98 -2.76 -14.66 -22.36
CA SER A 98 -1.99 -15.80 -21.85
C SER A 98 -2.03 -15.91 -20.32
N PHE A 99 -2.75 -15.02 -19.64
CA PHE A 99 -2.81 -14.93 -18.19
C PHE A 99 -1.43 -14.71 -17.54
N SER A 100 -0.54 -14.00 -18.26
CA SER A 100 0.76 -13.65 -17.75
C SER A 100 1.05 -12.17 -17.97
N ILE A 101 1.84 -11.57 -17.07
CA ILE A 101 2.24 -10.16 -17.16
C ILE A 101 3.49 -10.03 -18.01
N LYS A 102 3.45 -9.14 -18.98
CA LYS A 102 4.59 -8.82 -19.85
C LYS A 102 5.45 -7.69 -19.31
N ALA A 103 4.93 -6.91 -18.37
CA ALA A 103 5.71 -5.84 -17.74
C ALA A 103 6.95 -6.40 -17.05
N THR A 104 8.00 -5.60 -17.02
CA THR A 104 9.28 -5.97 -16.42
C THR A 104 9.42 -5.37 -15.02
N ARG A 105 10.36 -5.92 -14.25
CA ARG A 105 10.71 -5.37 -12.94
C ARG A 105 11.15 -3.90 -13.08
N GLU A 106 11.91 -3.59 -14.11
CA GLU A 106 12.42 -2.25 -14.38
C GLU A 106 11.28 -1.25 -14.60
N GLU A 107 10.25 -1.65 -15.35
CA GLU A 107 9.08 -0.80 -15.59
C GLU A 107 8.36 -0.47 -14.28
N LEU A 108 8.16 -1.45 -13.41
CA LEU A 108 7.54 -1.22 -12.11
C LEU A 108 8.42 -0.37 -11.20
N GLN A 109 9.72 -0.66 -11.18
CA GLN A 109 10.65 0.11 -10.36
C GLN A 109 10.69 1.58 -10.78
N ASP A 110 10.62 1.86 -12.08
CA ASP A 110 10.58 3.23 -12.59
C ASP A 110 9.34 3.98 -12.09
N VAL A 111 8.17 3.33 -12.09
CA VAL A 111 6.94 3.94 -11.56
C VAL A 111 7.08 4.22 -10.05
N ILE A 112 7.64 3.27 -9.29
CA ILE A 112 7.88 3.45 -7.85
C ILE A 112 8.79 4.64 -7.61
N ASN A 113 9.88 4.73 -8.35
CA ASN A 113 10.84 5.83 -8.22
C ASN A 113 10.21 7.18 -8.55
N GLU A 114 9.38 7.25 -9.60
CA GLU A 114 8.63 8.46 -9.95
C GLU A 114 7.74 8.92 -8.79
N GLN A 115 7.04 7.99 -8.15
CA GLN A 115 6.18 8.33 -7.03
C GLN A 115 6.96 8.87 -5.83
N LEU A 116 8.12 8.31 -5.56
CA LEU A 116 8.99 8.78 -4.49
C LEU A 116 9.59 10.16 -4.78
N MET A 117 9.96 10.40 -6.03
CA MET A 117 10.51 11.68 -6.47
C MET A 117 9.48 12.81 -6.43
N SER A 118 8.19 12.50 -6.64
CA SER A 118 7.13 13.50 -6.65
C SER A 118 6.88 14.14 -5.28
N ASP A 119 7.47 13.60 -4.21
CA ASP A 119 7.33 14.10 -2.84
C ASP A 119 8.38 15.16 -2.48
N PHE A 120 9.30 15.47 -3.39
CA PHE A 120 10.35 16.47 -3.17
C PHE A 120 10.05 17.79 -3.82
#